data_989c8d9042bd4b7f7558fafd0aa83f14
#
_entry.id   989c8d9042bd4b7f7558fafd0aa83f14
#
_cell.length_a   1.000
_cell.length_b   1.000
_cell.length_c   1.000
_cell.angle_alpha   90.00
_cell.angle_beta   90.00
_cell.angle_gamma   90.00
#
_symmetry.space_group_name_H-M   'P 1'
#
loop_
_entity.id
_entity.type
_entity.pdbx_description
1 polymer ?
#
loop_
_entity_poly.entity_id
_entity_poly.type
_entity_poly.pdbx_seq_one_letter_code
_entity_poly.pdbx_strand_id
1 'polypeptide(L)'
;MHFNNRFRWGLVASLLAGLLACTNNDIDPNAGTSGATPSKGSADFSRYVAIGNSLTAGYADGGLYRESQLNSYPNILAGQFKTVGGGDFIQPLFSEAQANGSGYIKLVQVPDTANPATLLSAIKQVAPGAIRETNSQGNALFTKFSGTNQNLGVPGIKMADLLTIGYGSPAGNPYFERLLPDVDSARSTTYFQYVSNNLAGATFFSCWLGNNDALSYATTGGVTPLTASALFSTNYTAMMNKLTEGGRKGVVIGVPNVTITPYFRTITLSTINRVIKLLSPATPDLPALAIQASDAPQGARASTPTDLFLLSMILNQTELTKFGRTDVGTKVGRYAIDLTNPLPTQYVLDAGEVATLNTRVAEFNTILKTQADAKGLAYVDPNTFLSQIASANGLSQNGITYSSAFLVGGVFSMDGIHLTPAGYALVSNEIIKSINAKYGSTIPQVNPASYHRVLLQQ
;
A
#
# COMPACT_ATOMS: atom_id res chain seq x y z
N MET A 1 34.16 -67.79 -21.96
CA MET A 1 33.61 -66.71 -22.78
C MET A 1 33.76 -65.39 -22.02
N HIS A 2 34.80 -64.63 -22.41
CA HIS A 2 35.09 -63.31 -21.83
C HIS A 2 34.31 -62.26 -22.57
N PHE A 3 33.52 -61.42 -21.89
CA PHE A 3 33.03 -60.16 -22.45
C PHE A 3 33.50 -59.00 -21.63
N ASN A 4 34.23 -58.11 -22.29
CA ASN A 4 34.92 -56.95 -21.79
C ASN A 4 34.02 -55.90 -21.13
N ASN A 5 34.36 -55.55 -19.92
CA ASN A 5 33.82 -54.44 -19.14
C ASN A 5 34.73 -53.20 -19.30
N ARG A 6 34.67 -52.53 -20.45
CA ARG A 6 35.43 -51.27 -20.70
C ARG A 6 34.58 -50.22 -21.43
N PHE A 7 33.44 -49.84 -20.85
CA PHE A 7 32.71 -48.68 -21.42
C PHE A 7 31.73 -48.06 -20.42
N ARG A 8 32.22 -47.67 -19.23
CA ARG A 8 31.37 -46.99 -18.24
C ARG A 8 32.03 -45.92 -17.39
N TRP A 9 33.19 -45.39 -17.78
CA TRP A 9 33.90 -44.34 -16.99
C TRP A 9 34.09 -43.02 -17.74
N GLY A 10 33.52 -42.85 -18.90
CA GLY A 10 33.67 -41.65 -19.75
C GLY A 10 32.58 -40.58 -19.62
N LEU A 11 31.50 -40.86 -18.89
CA LEU A 11 30.31 -39.98 -18.86
C LEU A 11 30.03 -39.29 -17.52
N VAL A 12 30.84 -39.50 -16.50
CA VAL A 12 30.71 -38.87 -15.18
C VAL A 12 31.67 -37.70 -14.98
N ALA A 13 32.72 -37.61 -15.81
CA ALA A 13 33.69 -36.50 -15.70
C ALA A 13 33.28 -35.20 -16.40
N SER A 14 32.20 -35.19 -17.23
CA SER A 14 31.76 -34.01 -17.97
C SER A 14 30.64 -33.25 -17.28
N LEU A 15 30.07 -33.72 -16.14
CA LEU A 15 29.02 -33.05 -15.39
C LEU A 15 29.49 -32.29 -14.15
N LEU A 16 30.77 -32.36 -13.80
CA LEU A 16 31.34 -31.65 -12.64
C LEU A 16 32.10 -30.35 -13.03
N ALA A 17 32.25 -30.03 -14.32
CA ALA A 17 32.93 -28.81 -14.76
C ALA A 17 31.96 -27.64 -15.02
N GLY A 18 30.65 -27.83 -14.80
CA GLY A 18 29.61 -26.80 -15.01
C GLY A 18 29.13 -26.05 -13.76
N LEU A 19 29.70 -26.34 -12.58
CA LEU A 19 29.21 -25.76 -11.30
C LEU A 19 30.15 -24.72 -10.66
N LEU A 20 31.17 -24.24 -11.38
CA LEU A 20 32.12 -23.22 -10.87
C LEU A 20 32.15 -21.95 -11.70
N ALA A 21 31.07 -21.61 -12.40
CA ALA A 21 30.89 -20.32 -13.07
C ALA A 21 29.65 -19.60 -12.54
N CYS A 22 29.38 -19.64 -11.23
CA CYS A 22 28.64 -18.55 -10.57
C CYS A 22 29.66 -17.50 -10.12
N THR A 23 30.28 -16.84 -11.09
CA THR A 23 30.84 -15.51 -10.84
C THR A 23 29.71 -14.60 -10.43
N ASN A 24 29.92 -13.87 -9.35
CA ASN A 24 29.13 -12.72 -8.93
C ASN A 24 28.72 -11.90 -10.16
N ASN A 25 27.55 -12.17 -10.72
CA ASN A 25 26.89 -11.18 -11.52
C ASN A 25 26.43 -10.14 -10.51
N ASP A 26 27.24 -9.12 -10.31
CA ASP A 26 26.74 -7.83 -9.83
C ASP A 26 25.56 -7.50 -10.73
N ILE A 27 24.34 -7.68 -10.18
CA ILE A 27 23.13 -7.28 -10.87
C ILE A 27 23.25 -5.76 -10.94
N ASP A 28 23.60 -5.24 -12.12
CA ASP A 28 23.60 -3.80 -12.35
C ASP A 28 22.22 -3.29 -11.99
N PRO A 29 22.05 -2.52 -10.91
CA PRO A 29 20.74 -1.99 -10.50
C PRO A 29 20.10 -1.12 -11.61
N ASN A 30 20.88 -0.76 -12.65
CA ASN A 30 20.46 0.03 -13.79
C ASN A 30 20.22 -0.79 -15.08
N ALA A 31 20.25 -2.12 -15.05
CA ALA A 31 20.05 -2.99 -16.22
C ALA A 31 18.64 -2.93 -16.85
N GLY A 32 18.01 -1.78 -16.88
CA GLY A 32 16.72 -1.51 -17.50
C GLY A 32 16.67 -0.21 -18.30
N THR A 33 17.79 0.51 -18.45
CA THR A 33 17.81 1.78 -19.15
C THR A 33 18.34 1.62 -20.58
N SER A 34 17.56 2.08 -21.56
CA SER A 34 18.04 2.45 -22.88
C SER A 34 19.32 3.26 -22.71
N GLY A 35 20.38 3.01 -23.52
CA GLY A 35 21.71 3.63 -23.42
C GLY A 35 21.77 5.16 -23.58
N ALA A 36 20.75 5.89 -23.17
CA ALA A 36 20.70 7.34 -23.14
C ALA A 36 21.44 7.86 -21.90
N THR A 37 22.29 8.86 -22.07
CA THR A 37 22.96 9.55 -20.95
C THR A 37 21.91 10.13 -19.99
N PRO A 38 21.99 9.88 -18.68
CA PRO A 38 21.07 10.45 -17.70
C PRO A 38 21.02 11.98 -17.77
N SER A 39 19.79 12.53 -17.80
CA SER A 39 19.56 13.97 -17.90
C SER A 39 18.32 14.36 -17.09
N LYS A 40 18.37 15.51 -16.44
CA LYS A 40 17.22 16.08 -15.72
C LYS A 40 16.18 16.71 -16.65
N GLY A 41 16.49 16.88 -17.94
CA GLY A 41 15.63 17.62 -18.86
C GLY A 41 15.37 19.06 -18.39
N SER A 42 14.10 19.48 -18.44
CA SER A 42 13.69 20.80 -17.97
C SER A 42 13.34 20.85 -16.47
N ALA A 43 13.43 19.74 -15.73
CA ALA A 43 13.18 19.69 -14.30
C ALA A 43 14.44 20.03 -13.47
N ASP A 44 14.24 20.40 -12.20
CA ASP A 44 15.30 20.62 -11.23
C ASP A 44 15.04 19.80 -9.99
N PHE A 45 15.88 18.79 -9.73
CA PHE A 45 15.75 17.86 -8.62
C PHE A 45 16.68 18.19 -7.44
N SER A 46 17.30 19.38 -7.44
CA SER A 46 18.29 19.76 -6.42
C SER A 46 17.71 19.77 -4.99
N ARG A 47 16.39 20.03 -4.84
CA ARG A 47 15.66 19.88 -3.58
C ARG A 47 14.27 19.27 -3.82
N TYR A 48 14.23 17.96 -3.80
CA TYR A 48 12.99 17.20 -3.93
C TYR A 48 12.25 17.11 -2.60
N VAL A 49 10.90 17.25 -2.62
CA VAL A 49 10.01 17.08 -1.47
C VAL A 49 8.85 16.16 -1.87
N ALA A 50 8.49 15.21 -1.02
CA ALA A 50 7.38 14.29 -1.22
C ALA A 50 6.21 14.59 -0.28
N ILE A 51 5.02 14.78 -0.84
CA ILE A 51 3.78 15.07 -0.13
C ILE A 51 2.82 13.90 -0.33
N GLY A 52 2.20 13.41 0.73
CA GLY A 52 1.26 12.31 0.60
C GLY A 52 0.88 11.61 1.90
N ASN A 53 0.40 10.42 1.74
CA ASN A 53 -0.14 9.58 2.81
C ASN A 53 0.83 8.46 3.24
N SER A 54 0.29 7.32 3.65
CA SER A 54 1.05 6.12 4.06
C SER A 54 1.99 5.60 2.96
N LEU A 55 1.57 5.62 1.69
CA LEU A 55 2.42 5.21 0.57
C LEU A 55 3.65 6.12 0.42
N THR A 56 3.49 7.42 0.68
CA THR A 56 4.61 8.37 0.67
C THR A 56 5.51 8.17 1.87
N ALA A 57 4.94 7.93 3.06
CA ALA A 57 5.72 7.66 4.26
C ALA A 57 6.52 6.35 4.18
N GLY A 58 6.13 5.41 3.32
CA GLY A 58 6.73 4.08 3.21
C GLY A 58 6.10 3.05 4.16
N TYR A 59 4.79 3.16 4.41
CA TYR A 59 4.04 2.21 5.22
C TYR A 59 3.92 0.87 4.49
N ALA A 60 4.10 -0.24 5.20
CA ALA A 60 3.96 -1.60 4.69
C ALA A 60 3.63 -2.56 5.85
N ASP A 61 3.09 -3.72 5.53
CA ASP A 61 2.86 -4.80 6.50
C ASP A 61 2.08 -4.36 7.76
N GLY A 62 1.14 -3.44 7.60
CA GLY A 62 0.33 -2.91 8.69
C GLY A 62 1.05 -1.93 9.61
N GLY A 63 2.24 -1.43 9.23
CA GLY A 63 3.01 -0.50 10.06
C GLY A 63 3.96 0.43 9.31
N LEU A 64 4.44 1.44 10.02
CA LEU A 64 5.53 2.31 9.57
C LEU A 64 6.78 1.92 10.37
N TYR A 65 7.78 1.37 9.73
CA TYR A 65 9.01 0.90 10.33
C TYR A 65 10.23 1.27 9.45
N ARG A 66 11.43 1.25 10.04
CA ARG A 66 12.62 1.82 9.38
C ARG A 66 12.89 1.21 8.01
N GLU A 67 12.82 -0.12 7.87
CA GLU A 67 13.10 -0.79 6.60
C GLU A 67 12.10 -0.38 5.52
N SER A 68 10.80 -0.33 5.85
CA SER A 68 9.77 0.10 4.90
C SER A 68 9.94 1.57 4.48
N GLN A 69 10.35 2.44 5.41
CA GLN A 69 10.66 3.84 5.10
C GLN A 69 11.83 3.97 4.11
N LEU A 70 12.88 3.16 4.29
CA LEU A 70 14.04 3.14 3.38
C LEU A 70 13.69 2.66 1.96
N ASN A 71 12.63 1.88 1.82
CA ASN A 71 12.12 1.36 0.55
C ASN A 71 10.91 2.14 0.01
N SER A 72 10.55 3.28 0.60
CA SER A 72 9.45 4.13 0.12
C SER A 72 9.72 4.67 -1.29
N TYR A 73 8.65 4.86 -2.09
CA TYR A 73 8.83 5.40 -3.44
C TYR A 73 9.56 6.76 -3.47
N PRO A 74 9.38 7.69 -2.52
CA PRO A 74 10.12 8.95 -2.54
C PRO A 74 11.62 8.74 -2.34
N ASN A 75 12.02 7.79 -1.50
CA ASN A 75 13.43 7.47 -1.30
C ASN A 75 14.05 6.83 -2.55
N ILE A 76 13.32 5.94 -3.22
CA ILE A 76 13.73 5.35 -4.49
C ILE A 76 13.87 6.43 -5.57
N LEU A 77 12.89 7.33 -5.71
CA LEU A 77 12.96 8.46 -6.63
C LEU A 77 14.16 9.36 -6.35
N ALA A 78 14.39 9.70 -5.08
CA ALA A 78 15.52 10.54 -4.68
C ALA A 78 16.87 9.91 -5.07
N GLY A 79 17.00 8.58 -4.91
CA GLY A 79 18.17 7.83 -5.40
C GLY A 79 18.38 7.98 -6.91
N GLN A 80 17.29 7.89 -7.69
CA GLN A 80 17.36 8.05 -9.14
C GLN A 80 17.59 9.51 -9.56
N PHE A 81 17.03 10.48 -8.84
CA PHE A 81 17.29 11.91 -9.09
C PHE A 81 18.75 12.30 -8.90
N LYS A 82 19.47 11.64 -7.98
CA LYS A 82 20.92 11.86 -7.80
C LYS A 82 21.71 11.57 -9.08
N THR A 83 21.28 10.60 -9.89
CA THR A 83 21.97 10.27 -11.16
C THR A 83 21.87 11.39 -12.20
N VAL A 84 20.95 12.33 -12.02
CA VAL A 84 20.72 13.49 -12.91
C VAL A 84 20.94 14.83 -12.20
N GLY A 85 21.74 14.85 -11.13
CA GLY A 85 22.09 16.07 -10.39
C GLY A 85 21.11 16.47 -9.28
N GLY A 86 20.29 15.54 -8.80
CA GLY A 86 19.45 15.73 -7.61
C GLY A 86 20.26 15.82 -6.33
N GLY A 87 19.71 16.54 -5.34
CA GLY A 87 20.32 16.72 -4.02
C GLY A 87 20.00 15.58 -3.05
N ASP A 88 20.40 15.78 -1.80
CA ASP A 88 20.06 14.86 -0.70
C ASP A 88 18.57 14.87 -0.39
N PHE A 89 18.09 13.74 0.13
CA PHE A 89 16.72 13.55 0.54
C PHE A 89 16.68 13.07 1.99
N ILE A 90 16.20 13.92 2.87
CA ILE A 90 16.10 13.65 4.30
C ILE A 90 14.66 13.26 4.62
N GLN A 91 14.49 12.11 5.25
CA GLN A 91 13.19 11.59 5.64
C GLN A 91 13.14 11.24 7.13
N PRO A 92 11.94 11.21 7.76
CA PRO A 92 11.79 11.05 9.19
C PRO A 92 11.89 9.57 9.58
N LEU A 93 13.07 8.97 9.38
CA LEU A 93 13.33 7.58 9.74
C LEU A 93 13.19 7.36 11.25
N PHE A 94 12.71 6.21 11.64
CA PHE A 94 12.98 5.70 12.97
C PHE A 94 14.46 5.35 13.10
N SER A 95 15.03 5.51 14.30
CA SER A 95 16.42 5.14 14.55
C SER A 95 16.63 3.62 14.39
N GLU A 96 17.87 3.17 14.29
CA GLU A 96 18.19 1.74 14.25
C GLU A 96 17.77 1.01 15.53
N ALA A 97 17.93 1.65 16.68
CA ALA A 97 17.46 1.12 17.96
C ALA A 97 15.92 1.03 18.05
N GLN A 98 15.20 1.76 17.20
CA GLN A 98 13.74 1.78 17.11
C GLN A 98 13.25 1.29 15.74
N ALA A 99 14.00 0.39 15.10
CA ALA A 99 13.77 -0.03 13.72
C ALA A 99 12.35 -0.59 13.48
N ASN A 100 11.74 -1.21 14.49
CA ASN A 100 10.36 -1.69 14.41
C ASN A 100 9.30 -0.58 14.33
N GLY A 101 9.66 0.67 14.54
CA GLY A 101 8.78 1.83 14.39
C GLY A 101 7.45 1.68 15.13
N SER A 102 6.34 1.72 14.41
CA SER A 102 4.98 1.52 14.93
C SER A 102 4.59 0.06 15.13
N GLY A 103 5.52 -0.88 14.90
CA GLY A 103 5.21 -2.31 14.78
C GLY A 103 4.74 -2.67 13.37
N TYR A 104 4.78 -3.93 13.04
CA TYR A 104 4.34 -4.45 11.74
C TYR A 104 4.04 -5.96 11.85
N ILE A 105 3.46 -6.55 10.82
CA ILE A 105 3.24 -7.99 10.74
C ILE A 105 4.31 -8.65 9.87
N LYS A 106 4.74 -9.86 10.24
CA LYS A 106 5.69 -10.65 9.46
C LYS A 106 5.17 -12.05 9.20
N LEU A 107 5.60 -12.63 8.08
CA LEU A 107 5.33 -14.02 7.73
C LEU A 107 6.40 -14.90 8.38
N VAL A 108 5.99 -15.87 9.21
CA VAL A 108 6.90 -16.78 9.93
C VAL A 108 6.85 -18.21 9.41
N GLN A 109 5.85 -18.54 8.61
CA GLN A 109 5.73 -19.81 7.89
C GLN A 109 4.89 -19.62 6.64
N VAL A 110 5.03 -20.50 5.66
CA VAL A 110 4.16 -20.47 4.48
C VAL A 110 2.78 -21.00 4.88
N PRO A 111 1.70 -20.22 4.71
CA PRO A 111 0.36 -20.70 5.01
C PRO A 111 -0.07 -21.78 4.01
N ASP A 112 -0.81 -22.76 4.48
CA ASP A 112 -1.46 -23.74 3.60
C ASP A 112 -2.63 -23.07 2.87
N THR A 113 -2.53 -22.92 1.57
CA THR A 113 -3.58 -22.33 0.74
C THR A 113 -4.88 -23.16 0.72
N ALA A 114 -4.80 -24.45 1.05
CA ALA A 114 -5.97 -25.30 1.21
C ALA A 114 -6.70 -25.08 2.55
N ASN A 115 -6.01 -24.51 3.56
CA ASN A 115 -6.56 -24.25 4.88
C ASN A 115 -6.36 -22.78 5.28
N PRO A 116 -7.36 -21.91 5.06
CA PRO A 116 -7.26 -20.48 5.38
C PRO A 116 -6.96 -20.18 6.86
N ALA A 117 -7.30 -21.08 7.77
CA ALA A 117 -7.00 -20.90 9.20
C ALA A 117 -5.48 -20.89 9.49
N THR A 118 -4.66 -21.50 8.60
CA THR A 118 -3.20 -21.48 8.75
C THR A 118 -2.59 -20.12 8.49
N LEU A 119 -3.31 -19.20 7.82
CA LEU A 119 -2.86 -17.82 7.62
C LEU A 119 -2.60 -17.12 8.96
N LEU A 120 -3.49 -17.33 9.95
CA LEU A 120 -3.35 -16.73 11.27
C LEU A 120 -2.11 -17.21 12.02
N SER A 121 -1.78 -18.51 11.91
CA SER A 121 -0.57 -19.07 12.52
C SER A 121 0.71 -18.71 11.76
N ALA A 122 0.57 -18.36 10.47
CA ALA A 122 1.67 -17.97 9.60
C ALA A 122 2.12 -16.51 9.82
N ILE A 123 1.26 -15.70 10.45
CA ILE A 123 1.47 -14.27 10.66
C ILE A 123 1.83 -14.02 12.13
N LYS A 124 2.87 -13.21 12.36
CA LYS A 124 3.27 -12.77 13.69
C LYS A 124 3.32 -11.24 13.75
N GLN A 125 2.75 -10.69 14.81
CA GLN A 125 2.89 -9.27 15.12
C GLN A 125 4.28 -8.99 15.68
N VAL A 126 4.98 -8.04 15.09
CA VAL A 126 6.21 -7.44 15.62
C VAL A 126 5.80 -6.23 16.46
N ALA A 127 6.18 -6.23 17.71
CA ALA A 127 5.82 -5.14 18.63
C ALA A 127 6.43 -3.81 18.19
N PRO A 128 5.75 -2.68 18.45
CA PRO A 128 6.32 -1.36 18.22
C PRO A 128 7.63 -1.16 18.98
N GLY A 129 8.62 -0.57 18.29
CA GLY A 129 9.92 -0.23 18.89
C GLY A 129 10.09 1.26 19.21
N ALA A 130 9.15 2.10 18.76
CA ALA A 130 9.27 3.57 18.85
C ALA A 130 8.19 4.23 19.72
N ILE A 131 7.53 3.49 20.59
CA ILE A 131 6.54 4.09 21.51
C ILE A 131 7.28 4.99 22.50
N ARG A 132 6.89 6.27 22.53
CA ARG A 132 7.32 7.26 23.52
C ARG A 132 6.41 7.24 24.75
N GLU A 133 5.10 7.22 24.51
CA GLU A 133 4.07 7.25 25.53
C GLU A 133 2.75 6.74 24.97
N THR A 134 1.76 6.58 25.83
CA THR A 134 0.37 6.26 25.44
C THR A 134 -0.50 7.45 25.85
N ASN A 135 -1.33 7.94 24.92
CA ASN A 135 -2.24 9.04 25.20
C ASN A 135 -3.40 8.64 26.11
N SER A 136 -4.22 9.61 26.53
CA SER A 136 -5.38 9.38 27.41
C SER A 136 -6.46 8.45 26.81
N GLN A 137 -6.43 8.19 25.52
CA GLN A 137 -7.34 7.29 24.79
C GLN A 137 -6.75 5.88 24.60
N GLY A 138 -5.56 5.60 25.15
CA GLY A 138 -4.87 4.32 25.00
C GLY A 138 -4.09 4.15 23.69
N ASN A 139 -3.97 5.19 22.86
CA ASN A 139 -3.24 5.11 21.61
C ASN A 139 -1.75 5.40 21.81
N ALA A 140 -0.89 4.64 21.15
CA ALA A 140 0.55 4.85 21.17
C ALA A 140 0.95 6.14 20.46
N LEU A 141 1.81 6.93 21.09
CA LEU A 141 2.51 8.06 20.50
C LEU A 141 3.97 7.68 20.28
N PHE A 142 4.50 8.03 19.10
CA PHE A 142 5.83 7.60 18.69
C PHE A 142 6.89 8.64 19.04
N THR A 143 8.15 8.20 19.08
CA THR A 143 9.29 9.10 19.26
C THR A 143 9.26 10.20 18.22
N LYS A 144 9.36 11.45 18.68
CA LYS A 144 9.38 12.65 17.84
C LYS A 144 10.52 12.60 16.83
N PHE A 145 10.26 13.14 15.66
CA PHE A 145 11.29 13.47 14.69
C PHE A 145 11.57 14.97 14.75
N SER A 146 12.82 15.33 14.88
CA SER A 146 13.30 16.73 14.85
C SER A 146 14.28 16.92 13.70
N GLY A 147 14.20 18.05 13.03
CA GLY A 147 15.10 18.43 11.95
C GLY A 147 14.40 18.60 10.60
N THR A 148 15.21 18.78 9.56
CA THR A 148 14.73 18.93 8.18
C THR A 148 14.03 17.66 7.72
N ASN A 149 12.86 17.80 7.11
CA ASN A 149 12.10 16.72 6.55
C ASN A 149 11.68 17.04 5.11
N GLN A 150 11.97 16.14 4.19
CA GLN A 150 11.59 16.24 2.78
C GLN A 150 10.56 15.17 2.40
N ASN A 151 10.38 14.12 3.22
CA ASN A 151 9.27 13.18 3.10
C ASN A 151 8.15 13.59 4.07
N LEU A 152 7.17 14.33 3.56
CA LEU A 152 6.05 14.87 4.34
C LEU A 152 4.85 13.91 4.36
N GLY A 153 5.05 12.64 4.03
CA GLY A 153 4.01 11.61 4.06
C GLY A 153 3.49 11.35 5.48
N VAL A 154 2.15 11.34 5.62
CA VAL A 154 1.47 11.05 6.89
C VAL A 154 0.48 9.89 6.68
N PRO A 155 0.72 8.71 7.25
CA PRO A 155 -0.23 7.62 7.21
C PRO A 155 -1.63 8.04 7.68
N GLY A 156 -2.64 7.69 6.91
CA GLY A 156 -4.05 7.98 7.24
C GLY A 156 -4.57 9.35 6.80
N ILE A 157 -3.72 10.30 6.38
CA ILE A 157 -4.17 11.64 5.97
C ILE A 157 -5.15 11.58 4.79
N LYS A 158 -6.26 12.30 4.88
CA LYS A 158 -7.24 12.53 3.82
C LYS A 158 -7.18 13.98 3.34
N MET A 159 -7.66 14.24 2.14
CA MET A 159 -7.88 15.63 1.70
C MET A 159 -8.89 16.35 2.60
N ALA A 160 -9.86 15.61 3.16
CA ALA A 160 -10.78 16.15 4.15
C ALA A 160 -10.08 16.69 5.40
N ASP A 161 -8.94 16.12 5.80
CA ASP A 161 -8.21 16.47 7.03
C ASP A 161 -7.19 17.59 6.81
N LEU A 162 -7.00 18.05 5.56
CA LEU A 162 -5.92 18.98 5.18
C LEU A 162 -5.82 20.23 6.06
N LEU A 163 -6.96 20.80 6.43
CA LEU A 163 -7.07 22.03 7.21
C LEU A 163 -7.55 21.77 8.66
N THR A 164 -7.59 20.52 9.10
CA THR A 164 -8.09 20.15 10.43
C THR A 164 -7.10 20.55 11.51
N ILE A 165 -7.50 21.49 12.36
CA ILE A 165 -6.76 21.86 13.56
C ILE A 165 -6.78 20.70 14.56
N GLY A 166 -5.64 20.41 15.19
CA GLY A 166 -5.53 19.30 16.13
C GLY A 166 -5.35 17.92 15.51
N TYR A 167 -5.30 17.82 14.18
CA TYR A 167 -5.04 16.54 13.51
C TYR A 167 -3.68 15.92 13.93
N GLY A 168 -2.68 16.72 14.24
CA GLY A 168 -1.36 16.31 14.78
C GLY A 168 -1.24 16.45 16.31
N SER A 169 -2.36 16.58 17.05
CA SER A 169 -2.33 16.57 18.52
C SER A 169 -2.15 15.13 19.06
N PRO A 170 -1.81 14.97 20.35
CA PRO A 170 -1.74 13.64 20.97
C PRO A 170 -3.04 12.80 20.85
N ALA A 171 -4.20 13.45 20.75
CA ALA A 171 -5.48 12.78 20.51
C ALA A 171 -5.81 12.57 19.02
N GLY A 172 -4.99 13.11 18.12
CA GLY A 172 -5.18 13.03 16.67
C GLY A 172 -4.39 11.90 16.02
N ASN A 173 -3.77 12.20 14.88
CA ASN A 173 -2.99 11.22 14.13
C ASN A 173 -1.57 11.06 14.72
N PRO A 174 -1.17 9.88 15.24
CA PRO A 174 0.12 9.71 15.93
C PRO A 174 1.33 9.82 14.99
N TYR A 175 1.16 9.55 13.69
CA TYR A 175 2.22 9.72 12.72
C TYR A 175 2.45 11.19 12.36
N PHE A 176 1.41 12.01 12.37
CA PHE A 176 1.55 13.44 12.18
C PHE A 176 2.03 14.12 13.46
N GLU A 177 1.51 13.70 14.63
CA GLU A 177 1.97 14.15 15.94
C GLU A 177 3.49 14.01 16.07
N ARG A 178 4.03 12.86 15.64
CA ARG A 178 5.47 12.58 15.64
C ARG A 178 6.31 13.60 14.87
N LEU A 179 5.76 14.21 13.83
CA LEU A 179 6.47 15.15 12.93
C LEU A 179 6.41 16.61 13.41
N LEU A 180 5.58 16.91 14.39
CA LEU A 180 5.43 18.25 14.94
C LEU A 180 6.31 18.44 16.16
N PRO A 181 6.81 19.66 16.43
CA PRO A 181 7.52 19.97 17.67
C PRO A 181 6.67 19.64 18.91
N ASP A 182 7.34 19.27 19.99
CA ASP A 182 6.67 18.93 21.26
C ASP A 182 6.37 20.18 22.09
N VAL A 183 5.57 21.07 21.52
CA VAL A 183 5.12 22.31 22.14
C VAL A 183 3.63 22.51 21.84
N ASP A 184 2.88 23.08 22.79
CA ASP A 184 1.42 23.22 22.66
C ASP A 184 0.99 24.00 21.41
N SER A 185 1.73 25.03 21.03
CA SER A 185 1.45 25.81 19.84
C SER A 185 1.53 25.00 18.55
N ALA A 186 2.34 23.94 18.49
CA ALA A 186 2.45 23.08 17.32
C ALA A 186 1.23 22.16 17.13
N ARG A 187 0.46 21.90 18.20
CA ARG A 187 -0.74 21.03 18.14
C ARG A 187 -1.85 21.60 17.27
N SER A 188 -1.86 22.91 17.02
CA SER A 188 -2.80 23.57 16.12
C SER A 188 -2.36 23.58 14.65
N THR A 189 -1.12 23.12 14.36
CA THR A 189 -0.59 23.08 12.99
C THR A 189 -1.41 22.12 12.14
N THR A 190 -2.00 22.62 11.05
CA THR A 190 -2.68 21.79 10.06
C THR A 190 -1.66 21.11 9.14
N TYR A 191 -2.08 20.03 8.46
CA TYR A 191 -1.19 19.38 7.50
C TYR A 191 -0.80 20.34 6.35
N PHE A 192 -1.71 21.19 5.91
CA PHE A 192 -1.42 22.23 4.92
C PHE A 192 -0.31 23.20 5.39
N GLN A 193 -0.40 23.68 6.63
CA GLN A 193 0.63 24.55 7.21
C GLN A 193 1.97 23.82 7.34
N TYR A 194 1.95 22.58 7.80
CA TYR A 194 3.15 21.75 7.89
C TYR A 194 3.85 21.57 6.54
N VAL A 195 3.10 21.22 5.48
CA VAL A 195 3.65 21.15 4.12
C VAL A 195 4.21 22.51 3.72
N SER A 196 3.43 23.59 3.87
CA SER A 196 3.83 24.95 3.49
C SER A 196 5.16 25.38 4.13
N ASN A 197 5.36 25.06 5.40
CA ASN A 197 6.55 25.39 6.16
C ASN A 197 7.80 24.61 5.73
N ASN A 198 7.62 23.43 5.10
CA ASN A 198 8.72 22.57 4.64
C ASN A 198 9.07 22.74 3.15
N LEU A 199 8.41 23.67 2.43
CA LEU A 199 8.65 23.91 1.00
C LEU A 199 9.79 24.90 0.72
N ALA A 200 10.41 25.52 1.72
CA ALA A 200 11.47 26.50 1.51
C ALA A 200 12.61 25.91 0.68
N GLY A 201 12.93 26.54 -0.45
CA GLY A 201 13.96 26.10 -1.39
C GLY A 201 13.64 24.83 -2.19
N ALA A 202 12.43 24.23 -2.04
CA ALA A 202 12.04 23.08 -2.84
C ALA A 202 11.97 23.43 -4.33
N THR A 203 12.57 22.58 -5.18
CA THR A 203 12.61 22.75 -6.62
C THR A 203 11.71 21.78 -7.37
N PHE A 204 11.47 20.61 -6.79
CA PHE A 204 10.59 19.57 -7.34
C PHE A 204 9.76 18.90 -6.25
N PHE A 205 8.54 18.45 -6.60
CA PHE A 205 7.71 17.71 -5.68
C PHE A 205 7.05 16.48 -6.32
N SER A 206 6.73 15.47 -5.49
CA SER A 206 5.71 14.47 -5.77
C SER A 206 4.52 14.66 -4.83
N CYS A 207 3.30 14.48 -5.33
CA CYS A 207 2.09 14.58 -4.53
C CYS A 207 1.18 13.38 -4.76
N TRP A 208 1.00 12.55 -3.71
CA TRP A 208 0.11 11.39 -3.73
C TRP A 208 -0.86 11.46 -2.56
N LEU A 209 -1.90 12.26 -2.71
CA LEU A 209 -2.98 12.48 -1.76
C LEU A 209 -4.32 12.06 -2.37
N GLY A 210 -5.29 11.74 -1.50
CA GLY A 210 -6.65 11.39 -1.89
C GLY A 210 -6.98 9.91 -1.72
N ASN A 211 -6.00 9.04 -1.56
CA ASN A 211 -6.23 7.59 -1.44
C ASN A 211 -7.10 7.25 -0.23
N ASN A 212 -6.85 7.88 0.92
CA ASN A 212 -7.57 7.60 2.16
C ASN A 212 -9.00 8.17 2.16
N ASP A 213 -9.29 9.14 1.30
CA ASP A 213 -10.63 9.68 1.08
C ASP A 213 -11.58 8.63 0.47
N ALA A 214 -11.02 7.65 -0.25
CA ALA A 214 -11.69 6.49 -0.81
C ALA A 214 -11.50 5.24 0.06
N LEU A 215 -10.26 4.97 0.51
CA LEU A 215 -9.89 3.75 1.22
C LEU A 215 -10.62 3.61 2.56
N SER A 216 -10.80 4.70 3.30
CA SER A 216 -11.50 4.66 4.60
C SER A 216 -12.95 4.18 4.46
N TYR A 217 -13.64 4.58 3.39
CA TYR A 217 -14.97 4.08 3.07
C TYR A 217 -14.93 2.58 2.75
N ALA A 218 -14.03 2.19 1.87
CA ALA A 218 -13.95 0.82 1.38
C ALA A 218 -13.57 -0.18 2.49
N THR A 219 -12.60 0.16 3.36
CA THR A 219 -12.12 -0.75 4.42
C THR A 219 -13.08 -0.87 5.62
N THR A 220 -14.11 -0.04 5.66
CA THR A 220 -15.15 -0.09 6.70
C THR A 220 -16.51 -0.59 6.17
N GLY A 221 -16.55 -1.11 4.93
CA GLY A 221 -17.80 -1.55 4.31
C GLY A 221 -18.82 -0.39 4.24
N GLY A 222 -18.43 0.75 3.70
CA GLY A 222 -19.31 1.91 3.53
C GLY A 222 -19.61 2.71 4.81
N VAL A 223 -19.22 2.26 6.00
CA VAL A 223 -19.57 2.93 7.28
C VAL A 223 -18.92 4.32 7.39
N THR A 224 -17.66 4.43 7.04
CA THR A 224 -16.98 5.75 7.01
C THR A 224 -17.38 6.49 5.74
N PRO A 225 -17.95 7.71 5.82
CA PRO A 225 -18.38 8.42 4.62
C PRO A 225 -17.24 8.74 3.66
N LEU A 226 -17.52 8.71 2.35
CA LEU A 226 -16.62 9.24 1.32
C LEU A 226 -16.49 10.76 1.47
N THR A 227 -15.28 11.27 1.30
CA THR A 227 -15.07 12.72 1.20
C THR A 227 -15.89 13.29 0.05
N ALA A 228 -16.62 14.38 0.31
CA ALA A 228 -17.37 15.06 -0.73
C ALA A 228 -16.45 15.67 -1.79
N SER A 229 -16.76 15.47 -3.09
CA SER A 229 -15.91 15.93 -4.20
C SER A 229 -15.66 17.44 -4.19
N ALA A 230 -16.62 18.24 -3.71
CA ALA A 230 -16.45 19.68 -3.57
C ALA A 230 -15.39 20.06 -2.53
N LEU A 231 -15.41 19.40 -1.35
CA LEU A 231 -14.39 19.60 -0.31
C LEU A 231 -13.02 19.12 -0.79
N PHE A 232 -12.98 17.95 -1.42
CA PHE A 232 -11.76 17.41 -2.02
C PHE A 232 -11.16 18.41 -3.03
N SER A 233 -11.97 18.92 -3.95
CA SER A 233 -11.54 19.88 -4.97
C SER A 233 -11.00 21.18 -4.37
N THR A 234 -11.69 21.73 -3.37
CA THR A 234 -11.28 22.97 -2.69
C THR A 234 -9.92 22.79 -2.02
N ASN A 235 -9.78 21.74 -1.22
CA ASN A 235 -8.56 21.48 -0.46
C ASN A 235 -7.39 21.12 -1.39
N TYR A 236 -7.66 20.30 -2.43
CA TYR A 236 -6.63 19.92 -3.40
C TYR A 236 -6.15 21.11 -4.22
N THR A 237 -7.05 22.00 -4.64
CA THR A 237 -6.70 23.25 -5.35
C THR A 237 -5.81 24.15 -4.48
N ALA A 238 -6.13 24.31 -3.20
CA ALA A 238 -5.29 25.05 -2.26
C ALA A 238 -3.88 24.44 -2.15
N MET A 239 -3.79 23.12 -2.01
CA MET A 239 -2.50 22.42 -1.96
C MET A 239 -1.71 22.59 -3.25
N MET A 240 -2.33 22.40 -4.42
CA MET A 240 -1.66 22.56 -5.71
C MET A 240 -1.15 23.99 -5.94
N ASN A 241 -1.94 25.00 -5.58
CA ASN A 241 -1.50 26.38 -5.64
C ASN A 241 -0.24 26.59 -4.81
N LYS A 242 -0.22 26.06 -3.57
CA LYS A 242 0.94 26.15 -2.69
C LYS A 242 2.18 25.40 -3.22
N LEU A 243 1.97 24.20 -3.73
CA LEU A 243 3.07 23.37 -4.27
C LEU A 243 3.70 23.97 -5.53
N THR A 244 2.93 24.68 -6.35
CA THR A 244 3.40 25.27 -7.61
C THR A 244 3.84 26.73 -7.51
N GLU A 245 3.85 27.32 -6.33
CA GLU A 245 4.40 28.66 -6.10
C GLU A 245 5.81 28.79 -6.68
N GLY A 246 6.08 29.91 -7.34
CA GLY A 246 7.38 30.17 -7.99
C GLY A 246 7.65 29.31 -9.23
N GLY A 247 6.62 28.66 -9.79
CA GLY A 247 6.79 27.80 -10.98
C GLY A 247 7.38 26.44 -10.67
N ARG A 248 7.36 25.97 -9.40
CA ARG A 248 7.89 24.67 -8.99
C ARG A 248 7.23 23.55 -9.78
N LYS A 249 8.05 22.68 -10.36
CA LYS A 249 7.65 21.51 -11.12
C LYS A 249 7.39 20.32 -10.19
N GLY A 250 6.64 19.34 -10.66
CA GLY A 250 6.33 18.16 -9.86
C GLY A 250 5.58 17.10 -10.62
N VAL A 251 5.25 16.04 -9.90
CA VAL A 251 4.42 14.94 -10.37
C VAL A 251 3.25 14.72 -9.41
N VAL A 252 2.06 14.58 -9.98
CA VAL A 252 0.83 14.20 -9.29
C VAL A 252 0.54 12.74 -9.58
N ILE A 253 0.24 11.98 -8.54
CA ILE A 253 -0.18 10.58 -8.67
C ILE A 253 -1.68 10.51 -8.33
N GLY A 254 -2.44 9.86 -9.20
CA GLY A 254 -3.89 9.66 -9.04
C GLY A 254 -4.25 8.73 -7.89
N VAL A 255 -5.54 8.67 -7.59
CA VAL A 255 -6.11 7.72 -6.63
C VAL A 255 -6.32 6.37 -7.32
N PRO A 256 -5.74 5.28 -6.80
CA PRO A 256 -5.95 3.95 -7.34
C PRO A 256 -7.38 3.45 -7.07
N ASN A 257 -7.87 2.56 -7.93
CA ASN A 257 -9.02 1.75 -7.60
C ASN A 257 -8.61 0.75 -6.49
N VAL A 258 -8.96 1.08 -5.25
CA VAL A 258 -8.55 0.31 -4.08
C VAL A 258 -9.11 -1.11 -4.07
N THR A 259 -10.25 -1.36 -4.74
CA THR A 259 -10.92 -2.68 -4.73
C THR A 259 -10.17 -3.77 -5.50
N ILE A 260 -9.10 -3.42 -6.22
CA ILE A 260 -8.24 -4.42 -6.91
C ILE A 260 -7.15 -4.98 -6.00
N THR A 261 -6.95 -4.38 -4.83
CA THR A 261 -5.91 -4.83 -3.88
C THR A 261 -6.29 -6.16 -3.23
N PRO A 262 -5.32 -6.95 -2.76
CA PRO A 262 -5.58 -8.22 -2.09
C PRO A 262 -6.55 -8.12 -0.91
N TYR A 263 -6.59 -6.99 -0.21
CA TYR A 263 -7.50 -6.76 0.91
C TYR A 263 -8.97 -7.02 0.55
N PHE A 264 -9.37 -6.74 -0.71
CA PHE A 264 -10.73 -6.90 -1.20
C PHE A 264 -10.92 -8.14 -2.08
N ARG A 265 -9.84 -8.84 -2.46
CA ARG A 265 -9.90 -9.94 -3.44
C ARG A 265 -9.48 -11.29 -2.90
N THR A 266 -8.82 -11.33 -1.74
CA THR A 266 -8.31 -12.58 -1.17
C THR A 266 -9.44 -13.45 -0.59
N ILE A 267 -10.43 -12.83 0.02
CA ILE A 267 -11.54 -13.56 0.65
C ILE A 267 -12.65 -13.77 -0.38
N THR A 268 -12.94 -15.03 -0.66
CA THR A 268 -14.00 -15.45 -1.57
C THR A 268 -15.03 -16.28 -0.83
N LEU A 269 -16.22 -16.45 -1.40
CA LEU A 269 -17.24 -17.36 -0.86
C LEU A 269 -16.68 -18.78 -0.67
N SER A 270 -15.84 -19.26 -1.59
CA SER A 270 -15.18 -20.57 -1.49
C SER A 270 -14.24 -20.63 -0.27
N THR A 271 -13.48 -19.55 0.00
CA THR A 271 -12.63 -19.45 1.19
C THR A 271 -13.46 -19.51 2.47
N ILE A 272 -14.57 -18.79 2.51
CA ILE A 272 -15.48 -18.74 3.66
C ILE A 272 -16.15 -20.11 3.88
N ASN A 273 -16.62 -20.76 2.83
CA ASN A 273 -17.20 -22.11 2.91
C ASN A 273 -16.19 -23.12 3.51
N ARG A 274 -14.91 -23.02 3.16
CA ARG A 274 -13.84 -23.82 3.76
C ARG A 274 -13.70 -23.57 5.26
N VAL A 275 -13.71 -22.31 5.69
CA VAL A 275 -13.67 -21.94 7.12
C VAL A 275 -14.89 -22.48 7.86
N ILE A 276 -16.09 -22.34 7.29
CA ILE A 276 -17.33 -22.88 7.88
C ILE A 276 -17.22 -24.38 8.06
N LYS A 277 -16.70 -25.12 7.08
CA LYS A 277 -16.51 -26.58 7.17
C LYS A 277 -15.50 -27.00 8.24
N LEU A 278 -14.44 -26.22 8.45
CA LEU A 278 -13.47 -26.45 9.51
C LEU A 278 -14.12 -26.32 10.91
N LEU A 279 -15.02 -25.36 11.07
CA LEU A 279 -15.71 -25.09 12.32
C LEU A 279 -16.96 -25.97 12.50
N SER A 280 -17.57 -26.41 11.43
CA SER A 280 -18.84 -27.16 11.39
C SER A 280 -18.86 -28.10 10.16
N PRO A 281 -18.19 -29.27 10.25
CA PRO A 281 -17.96 -30.15 9.08
C PRO A 281 -19.23 -30.64 8.37
N ALA A 282 -20.36 -30.75 9.09
CA ALA A 282 -21.63 -31.17 8.52
C ALA A 282 -22.36 -30.09 7.71
N THR A 283 -21.84 -28.84 7.69
CA THR A 283 -22.48 -27.76 6.92
C THR A 283 -22.17 -27.92 5.43
N PRO A 284 -23.18 -27.99 4.55
CA PRO A 284 -22.98 -28.00 3.12
C PRO A 284 -22.35 -26.67 2.65
N ASP A 285 -21.76 -26.65 1.45
CA ASP A 285 -21.35 -25.41 0.82
C ASP A 285 -22.54 -24.47 0.63
N LEU A 286 -22.40 -23.25 1.07
CA LEU A 286 -23.41 -22.23 0.91
C LEU A 286 -23.29 -21.62 -0.51
N PRO A 287 -24.41 -21.46 -1.22
CA PRO A 287 -24.40 -20.78 -2.52
C PRO A 287 -24.17 -19.27 -2.40
N ALA A 288 -24.44 -18.69 -1.24
CA ALA A 288 -24.24 -17.29 -0.89
C ALA A 288 -24.16 -17.13 0.62
N LEU A 289 -23.60 -16.01 1.09
CA LEU A 289 -23.70 -15.61 2.49
C LEU A 289 -24.85 -14.62 2.68
N ALA A 290 -25.48 -14.63 3.85
CA ALA A 290 -26.32 -13.53 4.28
C ALA A 290 -25.40 -12.35 4.67
N ILE A 291 -25.59 -11.18 4.07
CA ILE A 291 -24.82 -9.96 4.32
C ILE A 291 -25.74 -8.80 4.69
N GLN A 292 -25.27 -7.90 5.54
CA GLN A 292 -25.85 -6.56 5.61
C GLN A 292 -25.44 -5.84 4.33
N ALA A 293 -26.39 -5.21 3.65
CA ALA A 293 -26.14 -4.57 2.38
C ALA A 293 -26.94 -3.27 2.24
N SER A 294 -26.31 -2.22 1.72
CA SER A 294 -26.90 -0.90 1.54
C SER A 294 -28.01 -0.89 0.49
N ASP A 295 -27.97 -1.82 -0.45
CA ASP A 295 -28.92 -2.00 -1.53
C ASP A 295 -30.08 -2.98 -1.21
N ALA A 296 -30.12 -3.50 0.01
CA ALA A 296 -31.15 -4.43 0.46
C ALA A 296 -32.35 -3.71 1.09
N PRO A 297 -33.61 -3.94 0.62
CA PRO A 297 -34.81 -3.26 1.15
C PRO A 297 -35.04 -3.48 2.65
N GLN A 298 -34.54 -4.59 3.21
CA GLN A 298 -34.66 -4.94 4.64
C GLN A 298 -33.30 -4.90 5.37
N GLY A 299 -32.28 -4.27 4.76
CA GLY A 299 -30.94 -4.15 5.32
C GLY A 299 -30.08 -5.41 5.24
N ALA A 300 -30.60 -6.53 4.74
CA ALA A 300 -29.85 -7.77 4.53
C ALA A 300 -30.34 -8.53 3.30
N ARG A 301 -29.39 -9.19 2.60
CA ARG A 301 -29.64 -10.04 1.45
C ARG A 301 -28.59 -11.15 1.30
N ALA A 302 -28.84 -12.08 0.41
CA ALA A 302 -27.80 -13.02 -0.05
C ALA A 302 -26.68 -12.25 -0.81
N SER A 303 -25.45 -12.65 -0.58
CA SER A 303 -24.30 -12.08 -1.31
C SER A 303 -24.32 -12.50 -2.79
N THR A 304 -23.73 -11.64 -3.62
CA THR A 304 -23.54 -11.86 -5.05
C THR A 304 -22.03 -11.95 -5.37
N PRO A 305 -21.63 -12.40 -6.56
CA PRO A 305 -20.22 -12.43 -6.95
C PRO A 305 -19.53 -11.07 -7.02
N THR A 306 -20.29 -9.97 -7.01
CA THR A 306 -19.78 -8.59 -7.05
C THR A 306 -19.56 -7.97 -5.67
N ASP A 307 -20.06 -8.60 -4.63
CA ASP A 307 -19.79 -8.20 -3.24
C ASP A 307 -18.38 -8.62 -2.83
N LEU A 308 -17.67 -7.77 -2.12
CA LEU A 308 -16.27 -7.97 -1.74
C LEU A 308 -16.17 -8.23 -0.23
N PHE A 309 -15.64 -9.39 0.14
CA PHE A 309 -15.38 -9.72 1.53
C PHE A 309 -14.01 -9.19 1.94
N LEU A 310 -13.95 -8.48 3.08
CA LEU A 310 -12.76 -7.79 3.51
C LEU A 310 -11.79 -8.72 4.24
N LEU A 311 -10.49 -8.55 3.98
CA LEU A 311 -9.43 -9.35 4.61
C LEU A 311 -9.47 -9.25 6.14
N SER A 312 -9.90 -8.11 6.70
CA SER A 312 -10.09 -7.90 8.15
C SER A 312 -10.99 -8.95 8.82
N MET A 313 -11.92 -9.53 8.09
CA MET A 313 -12.79 -10.59 8.61
C MET A 313 -12.02 -11.84 9.06
N ILE A 314 -11.00 -12.26 8.29
CA ILE A 314 -10.16 -13.41 8.64
C ILE A 314 -9.08 -13.03 9.67
N LEU A 315 -8.55 -11.82 9.60
CA LEU A 315 -7.56 -11.35 10.56
C LEU A 315 -8.16 -11.14 11.95
N ASN A 316 -9.49 -11.06 12.07
CA ASN A 316 -10.21 -11.01 13.34
C ASN A 316 -10.63 -12.42 13.77
N GLN A 317 -9.81 -13.06 14.62
CA GLN A 317 -10.11 -14.42 15.14
C GLN A 317 -11.47 -14.52 15.82
N THR A 318 -11.90 -13.48 16.54
CA THR A 318 -13.19 -13.46 17.23
C THR A 318 -14.34 -13.55 16.23
N GLU A 319 -14.27 -12.82 15.13
CA GLU A 319 -15.29 -12.88 14.08
C GLU A 319 -15.27 -14.22 13.34
N LEU A 320 -14.07 -14.73 13.06
CA LEU A 320 -13.90 -16.01 12.36
C LEU A 320 -14.56 -17.18 13.17
N THR A 321 -14.46 -17.17 14.49
CA THR A 321 -15.06 -18.21 15.34
C THR A 321 -16.59 -18.16 15.41
N LYS A 322 -17.21 -17.08 14.95
CA LYS A 322 -18.68 -16.96 14.93
C LYS A 322 -19.35 -17.75 13.80
N PHE A 323 -18.61 -18.06 12.73
CA PHE A 323 -19.14 -18.84 11.62
C PHE A 323 -19.46 -20.27 12.05
N GLY A 324 -20.63 -20.79 11.65
CA GLY A 324 -21.08 -22.14 12.02
C GLY A 324 -21.53 -22.33 13.47
N ARG A 325 -21.51 -21.29 14.30
CA ARG A 325 -22.01 -21.33 15.68
C ARG A 325 -23.50 -20.98 15.72
N THR A 326 -24.20 -21.57 16.71
CA THR A 326 -25.63 -21.33 16.96
C THR A 326 -25.88 -20.39 18.15
N ASP A 327 -24.82 -20.07 18.91
CA ASP A 327 -24.90 -19.35 20.20
C ASP A 327 -24.33 -17.92 20.11
N VAL A 328 -24.19 -17.38 18.92
CA VAL A 328 -23.63 -16.02 18.72
C VAL A 328 -24.75 -14.98 18.86
N GLY A 329 -24.64 -14.17 19.90
CA GLY A 329 -25.60 -13.10 20.22
C GLY A 329 -26.97 -13.59 20.60
N THR A 330 -27.98 -12.70 20.51
CA THR A 330 -29.39 -12.99 20.84
C THR A 330 -30.18 -13.60 19.67
N LYS A 331 -29.53 -13.84 18.51
CA LYS A 331 -30.14 -14.34 17.29
C LYS A 331 -30.01 -15.85 17.21
N VAL A 332 -31.11 -16.52 16.87
CA VAL A 332 -31.10 -17.92 16.54
C VAL A 332 -30.60 -18.09 15.12
N GLY A 333 -29.60 -18.97 14.93
CA GLY A 333 -29.01 -19.22 13.62
C GLY A 333 -27.51 -19.05 13.63
N ARG A 334 -26.90 -19.45 12.51
CA ARG A 334 -25.45 -19.38 12.32
C ARG A 334 -25.09 -18.04 11.70
N TYR A 335 -24.00 -17.45 12.16
CA TYR A 335 -23.49 -16.20 11.64
C TYR A 335 -23.31 -16.25 10.12
N ALA A 336 -23.85 -15.26 9.41
CA ALA A 336 -23.82 -15.10 7.95
C ALA A 336 -24.43 -16.27 7.11
N ILE A 337 -25.12 -17.23 7.71
CA ILE A 337 -25.75 -18.34 7.00
C ILE A 337 -27.21 -18.04 6.67
N ASP A 338 -27.87 -17.25 7.49
CA ASP A 338 -29.25 -16.82 7.26
C ASP A 338 -29.42 -15.30 7.46
N LEU A 339 -30.51 -14.75 6.92
CA LEU A 339 -30.80 -13.32 6.96
C LEU A 339 -31.12 -12.79 8.36
N THR A 340 -31.32 -13.64 9.35
CA THR A 340 -31.57 -13.21 10.73
C THR A 340 -30.29 -12.90 11.49
N ASN A 341 -29.15 -13.38 10.98
CA ASN A 341 -27.81 -13.09 11.51
C ASN A 341 -26.78 -12.84 10.39
N PRO A 342 -26.99 -11.80 9.58
CA PRO A 342 -26.14 -11.51 8.41
C PRO A 342 -24.73 -11.07 8.83
N LEU A 343 -23.76 -11.28 7.93
CA LEU A 343 -22.42 -10.71 8.06
C LEU A 343 -22.51 -9.19 8.17
N PRO A 344 -21.93 -8.57 9.21
CA PRO A 344 -21.98 -7.13 9.40
C PRO A 344 -21.31 -6.37 8.24
N THR A 345 -21.85 -5.19 7.91
CA THR A 345 -21.35 -4.33 6.83
C THR A 345 -19.86 -4.06 6.90
N GLN A 346 -19.27 -3.94 8.08
CA GLN A 346 -17.84 -3.70 8.27
C GLN A 346 -16.91 -4.79 7.72
N TYR A 347 -17.43 -5.94 7.29
CA TYR A 347 -16.68 -7.05 6.72
C TYR A 347 -17.02 -7.32 5.26
N VAL A 348 -17.89 -6.52 4.67
CA VAL A 348 -18.30 -6.64 3.27
C VAL A 348 -18.45 -5.27 2.65
N LEU A 349 -17.95 -5.10 1.44
CA LEU A 349 -18.27 -3.96 0.60
C LEU A 349 -19.24 -4.46 -0.48
N ASP A 350 -20.50 -4.05 -0.40
CA ASP A 350 -21.53 -4.53 -1.31
C ASP A 350 -21.42 -3.89 -2.70
N ALA A 351 -22.14 -4.44 -3.67
CA ALA A 351 -22.07 -4.00 -5.07
C ALA A 351 -22.47 -2.53 -5.25
N GLY A 352 -23.45 -2.03 -4.48
CA GLY A 352 -23.87 -0.62 -4.50
C GLY A 352 -22.78 0.31 -3.95
N GLU A 353 -22.14 -0.12 -2.88
CA GLU A 353 -21.00 0.58 -2.27
C GLU A 353 -19.79 0.59 -3.20
N VAL A 354 -19.48 -0.52 -3.87
CA VAL A 354 -18.42 -0.58 -4.89
C VAL A 354 -18.70 0.39 -6.04
N ALA A 355 -19.93 0.48 -6.52
CA ALA A 355 -20.31 1.42 -7.58
C ALA A 355 -20.15 2.88 -7.13
N THR A 356 -20.60 3.18 -5.92
CA THR A 356 -20.47 4.51 -5.29
C THR A 356 -19.00 4.91 -5.14
N LEU A 357 -18.17 4.00 -4.66
CA LEU A 357 -16.73 4.18 -4.50
C LEU A 357 -16.04 4.47 -5.84
N ASN A 358 -16.32 3.64 -6.85
CA ASN A 358 -15.72 3.78 -8.19
C ASN A 358 -16.07 5.12 -8.83
N THR A 359 -17.33 5.57 -8.69
CA THR A 359 -17.76 6.87 -9.16
C THR A 359 -16.97 8.00 -8.47
N ARG A 360 -16.82 7.93 -7.14
CA ARG A 360 -16.08 8.94 -6.38
C ARG A 360 -14.58 8.96 -6.71
N VAL A 361 -13.95 7.80 -6.90
CA VAL A 361 -12.55 7.71 -7.34
C VAL A 361 -12.35 8.34 -8.72
N ALA A 362 -13.28 8.13 -9.64
CA ALA A 362 -13.26 8.77 -10.97
C ALA A 362 -13.36 10.30 -10.87
N GLU A 363 -14.25 10.82 -10.01
CA GLU A 363 -14.38 12.26 -9.73
C GLU A 363 -13.07 12.83 -9.15
N PHE A 364 -12.46 12.16 -8.16
CA PHE A 364 -11.18 12.58 -7.59
C PHE A 364 -10.10 12.64 -8.66
N ASN A 365 -9.95 11.57 -9.48
CA ASN A 365 -8.94 11.54 -10.53
C ASN A 365 -9.15 12.62 -11.59
N THR A 366 -10.39 12.98 -11.89
CA THR A 366 -10.71 14.11 -12.77
C THR A 366 -10.20 15.43 -12.18
N ILE A 367 -10.43 15.67 -10.87
CA ILE A 367 -9.92 16.85 -10.16
C ILE A 367 -8.40 16.89 -10.18
N LEU A 368 -7.74 15.77 -9.80
CA LEU A 368 -6.29 15.64 -9.74
C LEU A 368 -5.65 15.92 -11.11
N LYS A 369 -6.17 15.28 -12.17
CA LYS A 369 -5.65 15.44 -13.52
C LYS A 369 -5.86 16.86 -14.05
N THR A 370 -7.03 17.46 -13.82
CA THR A 370 -7.33 18.84 -14.22
C THR A 370 -6.34 19.81 -13.57
N GLN A 371 -6.04 19.67 -12.30
CA GLN A 371 -5.07 20.51 -11.61
C GLN A 371 -3.64 20.27 -12.13
N ALA A 372 -3.26 19.02 -12.38
CA ALA A 372 -1.95 18.71 -12.93
C ALA A 372 -1.76 19.32 -14.32
N ASP A 373 -2.76 19.18 -15.20
CA ASP A 373 -2.73 19.74 -16.57
C ASP A 373 -2.66 21.27 -16.53
N ALA A 374 -3.51 21.92 -15.72
CA ALA A 374 -3.55 23.40 -15.60
C ALA A 374 -2.24 23.99 -15.06
N LYS A 375 -1.49 23.24 -14.25
CA LYS A 375 -0.20 23.64 -13.68
C LYS A 375 1.01 23.12 -14.48
N GLY A 376 0.78 22.43 -15.60
CA GLY A 376 1.86 21.87 -16.44
C GLY A 376 2.68 20.78 -15.74
N LEU A 377 2.10 20.02 -14.81
CA LEU A 377 2.76 18.97 -14.05
C LEU A 377 2.74 17.61 -14.76
N ALA A 378 3.63 16.71 -14.37
CA ALA A 378 3.51 15.31 -14.72
C ALA A 378 2.33 14.68 -13.97
N TYR A 379 1.61 13.74 -14.62
CA TYR A 379 0.51 13.01 -14.01
C TYR A 379 0.68 11.51 -14.23
N VAL A 380 0.50 10.73 -13.17
CA VAL A 380 0.50 9.26 -13.21
C VAL A 380 -0.91 8.77 -12.95
N ASP A 381 -1.47 8.00 -13.87
CA ASP A 381 -2.68 7.22 -13.60
C ASP A 381 -2.29 5.85 -13.05
N PRO A 382 -2.45 5.60 -11.73
CA PRO A 382 -2.10 4.33 -11.13
C PRO A 382 -3.00 3.19 -11.60
N ASN A 383 -4.20 3.48 -12.11
CA ASN A 383 -5.17 2.46 -12.49
C ASN A 383 -4.74 1.67 -13.73
N THR A 384 -4.07 2.33 -14.70
CA THR A 384 -3.52 1.66 -15.87
C THR A 384 -2.49 0.60 -15.44
N PHE A 385 -1.55 0.95 -14.58
CA PHE A 385 -0.51 0.05 -14.07
C PHE A 385 -1.09 -1.06 -13.17
N LEU A 386 -1.95 -0.70 -12.22
CA LEU A 386 -2.53 -1.66 -11.29
C LEU A 386 -3.50 -2.64 -11.98
N SER A 387 -4.16 -2.24 -13.07
CA SER A 387 -4.98 -3.14 -13.88
C SER A 387 -4.14 -4.23 -14.56
N GLN A 388 -2.91 -3.92 -14.98
CA GLN A 388 -1.98 -4.91 -15.50
C GLN A 388 -1.60 -5.92 -14.41
N ILE A 389 -1.25 -5.44 -13.21
CA ILE A 389 -0.91 -6.28 -12.05
C ILE A 389 -2.09 -7.17 -11.65
N ALA A 390 -3.32 -6.65 -11.71
CA ALA A 390 -4.53 -7.40 -11.37
C ALA A 390 -5.02 -8.34 -12.48
N SER A 391 -4.43 -8.27 -13.69
CA SER A 391 -4.79 -9.17 -14.79
C SER A 391 -4.36 -10.61 -14.50
N ALA A 392 -4.96 -11.57 -15.21
CA ALA A 392 -4.64 -12.99 -15.07
C ALA A 392 -3.16 -13.32 -15.34
N ASN A 393 -2.50 -12.54 -16.21
CA ASN A 393 -1.11 -12.74 -16.59
C ASN A 393 -0.14 -11.95 -15.71
N GLY A 394 -0.63 -11.02 -14.88
CA GLY A 394 0.20 -10.10 -14.12
C GLY A 394 1.07 -9.19 -14.99
N LEU A 395 2.07 -8.58 -14.39
CA LEU A 395 3.10 -7.76 -15.04
C LEU A 395 4.43 -8.50 -15.03
N SER A 396 4.95 -8.89 -16.19
CA SER A 396 6.29 -9.48 -16.31
C SER A 396 7.34 -8.39 -16.50
N GLN A 397 8.33 -8.34 -15.61
CA GLN A 397 9.46 -7.43 -15.69
C GLN A 397 10.74 -8.14 -15.19
N ASN A 398 11.82 -8.08 -15.97
CA ASN A 398 13.12 -8.70 -15.63
C ASN A 398 13.01 -10.19 -15.25
N GLY A 399 12.17 -10.96 -15.95
CA GLY A 399 11.97 -12.39 -15.72
C GLY A 399 11.13 -12.74 -14.49
N ILE A 400 10.57 -11.76 -13.80
CA ILE A 400 9.66 -11.93 -12.66
C ILE A 400 8.26 -11.48 -13.05
N THR A 401 7.25 -12.30 -12.73
CA THR A 401 5.85 -11.91 -12.85
C THR A 401 5.35 -11.36 -11.52
N TYR A 402 4.84 -10.13 -11.56
CA TYR A 402 4.23 -9.42 -10.45
C TYR A 402 2.72 -9.43 -10.60
N SER A 403 1.99 -9.71 -9.53
CA SER A 403 0.52 -9.75 -9.54
C SER A 403 -0.08 -9.23 -8.24
N SER A 404 -1.41 -9.08 -8.23
CA SER A 404 -2.17 -8.73 -7.01
C SER A 404 -2.46 -9.93 -6.09
N ALA A 405 -1.90 -11.12 -6.38
CA ALA A 405 -2.11 -12.28 -5.52
C ALA A 405 -1.51 -12.05 -4.12
N PHE A 406 -2.33 -12.26 -3.08
CA PHE A 406 -1.90 -12.05 -1.70
C PHE A 406 -0.70 -12.92 -1.34
N LEU A 407 0.29 -12.38 -0.66
CA LEU A 407 1.57 -12.97 -0.26
C LEU A 407 2.51 -13.37 -1.40
N VAL A 408 2.00 -13.91 -2.49
CA VAL A 408 2.83 -14.51 -3.56
C VAL A 408 2.99 -13.63 -4.78
N GLY A 409 2.11 -12.63 -4.96
CA GLY A 409 2.13 -11.75 -6.13
C GLY A 409 3.27 -10.74 -6.17
N GLY A 410 3.90 -10.49 -5.03
CA GLY A 410 5.11 -9.70 -4.90
C GLY A 410 4.92 -8.18 -4.91
N VAL A 411 3.71 -7.67 -5.12
CA VAL A 411 3.42 -6.22 -5.19
C VAL A 411 2.90 -5.68 -3.87
N PHE A 412 1.96 -6.38 -3.26
CA PHE A 412 1.29 -5.93 -2.03
C PHE A 412 1.89 -6.59 -0.81
N SER A 413 2.02 -5.81 0.26
CA SER A 413 2.51 -6.26 1.55
C SER A 413 1.45 -7.06 2.33
N MET A 414 1.81 -7.53 3.53
CA MET A 414 0.97 -8.45 4.30
C MET A 414 -0.34 -7.85 4.81
N ASP A 415 -0.52 -6.55 4.76
CA ASP A 415 -1.80 -5.92 5.06
C ASP A 415 -2.79 -5.95 3.87
N GLY A 416 -2.32 -6.39 2.69
CA GLY A 416 -3.11 -6.51 1.48
C GLY A 416 -3.47 -5.17 0.80
N ILE A 417 -2.94 -4.04 1.28
CA ILE A 417 -3.23 -2.68 0.79
C ILE A 417 -1.95 -1.97 0.34
N HIS A 418 -0.95 -1.91 1.23
CA HIS A 418 0.30 -1.20 0.98
C HIS A 418 1.26 -2.06 0.15
N LEU A 419 2.31 -1.43 -0.33
CA LEU A 419 3.23 -2.07 -1.25
C LEU A 419 4.39 -2.75 -0.51
N THR A 420 4.91 -3.83 -1.10
CA THR A 420 6.24 -4.35 -0.75
C THR A 420 7.32 -3.41 -1.28
N PRO A 421 8.58 -3.54 -0.86
CA PRO A 421 9.71 -2.85 -1.51
C PRO A 421 9.73 -3.02 -3.03
N ALA A 422 9.49 -4.22 -3.55
CA ALA A 422 9.38 -4.46 -5.00
C ALA A 422 8.18 -3.71 -5.62
N GLY A 423 7.04 -3.67 -4.93
CA GLY A 423 5.87 -2.89 -5.34
C GLY A 423 6.15 -1.38 -5.37
N TYR A 424 6.87 -0.85 -4.39
CA TYR A 424 7.31 0.55 -4.39
C TYR A 424 8.29 0.84 -5.53
N ALA A 425 9.19 -0.08 -5.86
CA ALA A 425 10.10 0.04 -7.00
C ALA A 425 9.34 0.09 -8.34
N LEU A 426 8.34 -0.77 -8.52
CA LEU A 426 7.48 -0.76 -9.69
C LEU A 426 6.74 0.57 -9.86
N VAL A 427 6.12 1.07 -8.80
CA VAL A 427 5.42 2.38 -8.82
C VAL A 427 6.39 3.52 -9.07
N SER A 428 7.60 3.48 -8.50
CA SER A 428 8.65 4.48 -8.77
C SER A 428 9.00 4.54 -10.25
N ASN A 429 9.06 3.39 -10.93
CA ASN A 429 9.31 3.34 -12.36
C ASN A 429 8.19 4.00 -13.19
N GLU A 430 6.92 3.82 -12.81
CA GLU A 430 5.80 4.51 -13.47
C GLU A 430 5.85 6.03 -13.26
N ILE A 431 6.23 6.46 -12.06
CA ILE A 431 6.44 7.88 -11.76
C ILE A 431 7.60 8.44 -12.60
N ILE A 432 8.72 7.73 -12.68
CA ILE A 432 9.89 8.11 -13.51
C ILE A 432 9.50 8.23 -14.99
N LYS A 433 8.73 7.27 -15.53
CA LYS A 433 8.25 7.34 -16.92
C LYS A 433 7.44 8.61 -17.18
N SER A 434 6.54 8.95 -16.26
CA SER A 434 5.72 10.15 -16.37
C SER A 434 6.55 11.44 -16.29
N ILE A 435 7.52 11.50 -15.37
CA ILE A 435 8.45 12.62 -15.24
C ILE A 435 9.30 12.77 -16.52
N ASN A 436 9.86 11.67 -17.02
CA ASN A 436 10.66 11.65 -18.23
C ASN A 436 9.87 12.16 -19.45
N ALA A 437 8.65 11.68 -19.63
CA ALA A 437 7.77 12.10 -20.71
C ALA A 437 7.40 13.58 -20.61
N LYS A 438 7.12 14.10 -19.40
CA LYS A 438 6.67 15.48 -19.20
C LYS A 438 7.79 16.49 -19.33
N TYR A 439 8.97 16.17 -18.81
CA TYR A 439 10.06 17.15 -18.68
C TYR A 439 11.22 16.91 -19.65
N GLY A 440 11.13 15.89 -20.52
CA GLY A 440 12.21 15.53 -21.44
C GLY A 440 13.45 15.03 -20.69
N SER A 441 13.28 14.48 -19.50
CA SER A 441 14.36 13.88 -18.72
C SER A 441 14.62 12.43 -19.16
N THR A 442 15.79 11.89 -18.79
CA THR A 442 16.19 10.50 -18.99
C THR A 442 16.67 9.90 -17.67
N ILE A 443 15.83 10.05 -16.64
CA ILE A 443 16.06 9.47 -15.30
C ILE A 443 15.99 7.94 -15.44
N PRO A 444 17.02 7.20 -14.98
CA PRO A 444 17.01 5.75 -15.05
C PRO A 444 15.93 5.13 -14.15
N GLN A 445 15.37 4.01 -14.60
CA GLN A 445 14.46 3.20 -13.78
C GLN A 445 15.27 2.28 -12.88
N VAL A 446 14.67 1.87 -11.76
CA VAL A 446 15.26 0.84 -10.90
C VAL A 446 14.86 -0.56 -11.38
N ASN A 447 15.67 -1.56 -11.02
CA ASN A 447 15.29 -2.96 -11.22
C ASN A 447 14.43 -3.45 -10.03
N PRO A 448 13.12 -3.71 -10.20
CA PRO A 448 12.28 -4.18 -9.10
C PRO A 448 12.72 -5.53 -8.52
N ALA A 449 13.45 -6.36 -9.29
CA ALA A 449 13.97 -7.64 -8.82
C ALA A 449 15.06 -7.48 -7.74
N SER A 450 15.67 -6.31 -7.62
CA SER A 450 16.64 -6.00 -6.56
C SER A 450 15.99 -5.63 -5.22
N TYR A 451 14.66 -5.53 -5.18
CA TYR A 451 13.88 -5.22 -3.99
C TYR A 451 13.14 -6.46 -3.53
N HIS A 452 13.11 -6.68 -2.22
CA HIS A 452 12.41 -7.85 -1.70
C HIS A 452 10.88 -7.72 -1.83
N ARG A 453 10.23 -8.85 -1.96
CA ARG A 453 8.79 -9.07 -1.89
C ARG A 453 8.42 -9.46 -0.46
N VAL A 454 7.25 -10.05 -0.24
CA VAL A 454 6.95 -10.65 1.07
C VAL A 454 8.00 -11.72 1.38
N LEU A 455 8.66 -11.60 2.51
CA LEU A 455 9.71 -12.52 2.95
C LEU A 455 9.20 -13.41 4.08
N LEU A 456 9.60 -14.68 4.04
CA LEU A 456 9.48 -15.58 5.18
C LEU A 456 10.59 -15.21 6.18
N GLN A 457 10.21 -14.69 7.33
CA GLN A 457 11.12 -14.29 8.39
C GLN A 457 10.98 -15.25 9.58
N GLN A 458 12.03 -15.99 9.85
CA GLN A 458 12.11 -16.89 10.99
C GLN A 458 12.37 -16.15 12.30
#